data_fb4dc6491c28b90e3474d6d48c3be755
#
_entry.id   fb4dc6491c28b90e3474d6d48c3be755
#
_cell.length_a   1.000
_cell.length_b   1.000
_cell.length_c   1.000
_cell.angle_alpha   90.00
_cell.angle_beta   90.00
_cell.angle_gamma   90.00
#
_symmetry.space_group_name_H-M   'P 1'
#
loop_
_entity.id
_entity.type
_entity.pdbx_description
1 polymer ?
#
loop_
_entity_poly.entity_id
_entity_poly.type
_entity_poly.pdbx_seq_one_letter_code
_entity_poly.pdbx_strand_id
1 'polypeptide(L)'
;MRILNKQPMYTGKQFSVARLTLKDDNGKERERDVIEHPGAACIVPMLDADTVLLVEQWRVGAKKPLWEIPAGTLDPGEDPLACAARELEEETGYTAGKLEHLFTFFPSPGILDEKMHIFLATNLKKGAPHPDEDEQITVKAFTFRDLRIQLKANNIKDGKTIASLGYLMVFKPYLGNTPENPKP
;
A
#
# COMPACT_ATOMS: atom_id res chain seq x y z
N MET A 1 -27.02 -1.98 11.80
CA MET A 1 -26.29 -1.21 12.85
C MET A 1 -26.11 0.23 12.39
N ARG A 2 -26.36 1.25 13.23
CA ARG A 2 -26.18 2.67 12.88
C ARG A 2 -25.34 3.40 13.93
N ILE A 3 -24.58 4.41 13.51
CA ILE A 3 -23.83 5.30 14.40
C ILE A 3 -24.80 6.33 14.96
N LEU A 4 -24.87 6.45 16.30
CA LEU A 4 -25.67 7.44 17.02
C LEU A 4 -24.84 8.68 17.37
N ASN A 5 -23.60 8.47 17.81
CA ASN A 5 -22.70 9.53 18.25
C ASN A 5 -21.26 9.20 17.89
N LYS A 6 -20.46 10.24 17.70
CA LYS A 6 -19.01 10.17 17.50
C LYS A 6 -18.36 11.16 18.45
N GLN A 7 -17.50 10.67 19.34
CA GLN A 7 -16.72 11.46 20.29
C GLN A 7 -15.23 11.38 19.91
N PRO A 8 -14.56 12.49 19.58
CA PRO A 8 -13.12 12.52 19.41
C PRO A 8 -12.41 12.15 20.72
N MET A 9 -11.44 11.24 20.66
CA MET A 9 -10.65 10.79 21.81
C MET A 9 -9.18 11.22 21.71
N TYR A 10 -8.64 11.28 20.49
CA TYR A 10 -7.25 11.68 20.20
C TYR A 10 -7.17 12.25 18.79
N THR A 11 -6.37 13.29 18.61
CA THR A 11 -6.05 13.84 17.29
C THR A 11 -4.53 13.96 17.16
N GLY A 12 -3.96 13.17 16.25
CA GLY A 12 -2.54 13.18 15.90
C GLY A 12 -2.28 13.78 14.53
N LYS A 13 -1.01 13.76 14.11
CA LYS A 13 -0.60 14.27 12.80
C LYS A 13 -1.09 13.34 11.66
N GLN A 14 -0.96 12.02 11.84
CA GLN A 14 -1.23 11.03 10.80
C GLN A 14 -2.62 10.38 10.93
N PHE A 15 -3.17 10.27 12.13
CA PHE A 15 -4.47 9.64 12.39
C PHE A 15 -5.15 10.26 13.60
N SER A 16 -6.45 10.02 13.72
CA SER A 16 -7.22 10.33 14.93
C SER A 16 -7.87 9.08 15.50
N VAL A 17 -8.37 9.17 16.72
CA VAL A 17 -9.17 8.11 17.36
C VAL A 17 -10.49 8.69 17.79
N ALA A 18 -11.57 8.05 17.41
CA ALA A 18 -12.92 8.41 17.83
C ALA A 18 -13.60 7.24 18.55
N ARG A 19 -14.45 7.56 19.54
CA ARG A 19 -15.41 6.62 20.14
C ARG A 19 -16.75 6.76 19.46
N LEU A 20 -17.24 5.66 18.90
CA LEU A 20 -18.53 5.58 18.25
C LEU A 20 -19.55 4.91 19.18
N THR A 21 -20.70 5.55 19.41
CA THR A 21 -21.86 4.90 19.99
C THR A 21 -22.70 4.31 18.87
N LEU A 22 -22.84 3.00 18.86
CA LEU A 22 -23.55 2.24 17.83
C LEU A 22 -24.85 1.68 18.42
N LYS A 23 -25.93 1.63 17.60
CA LYS A 23 -27.16 0.95 17.94
C LYS A 23 -27.39 -0.21 16.98
N ASP A 24 -27.60 -1.41 17.51
CA ASP A 24 -27.97 -2.59 16.72
C ASP A 24 -29.48 -2.64 16.40
N ASP A 25 -29.85 -3.60 15.56
CA ASP A 25 -31.24 -3.73 15.09
C ASP A 25 -32.22 -4.14 16.19
N ASN A 26 -31.70 -4.65 17.33
CA ASN A 26 -32.46 -4.95 18.54
C ASN A 26 -32.55 -3.77 19.50
N GLY A 27 -32.02 -2.60 19.12
CA GLY A 27 -32.04 -1.39 19.93
C GLY A 27 -30.94 -1.31 20.98
N LYS A 28 -30.02 -2.28 21.06
CA LYS A 28 -28.95 -2.31 22.06
C LYS A 28 -27.83 -1.38 21.62
N GLU A 29 -27.36 -0.55 22.55
CA GLU A 29 -26.23 0.35 22.33
C GLU A 29 -24.89 -0.29 22.71
N ARG A 30 -23.86 0.06 21.98
CA ARG A 30 -22.47 -0.42 22.16
C ARG A 30 -21.49 0.67 21.80
N GLU A 31 -20.38 0.74 22.50
CA GLU A 31 -19.27 1.61 22.15
C GLU A 31 -18.18 0.86 21.39
N ARG A 32 -17.55 1.54 20.45
CA ARG A 32 -16.36 1.07 19.69
C ARG A 32 -15.44 2.23 19.46
N ASP A 33 -14.15 1.98 19.71
CA ASP A 33 -13.12 2.93 19.33
C ASP A 33 -12.66 2.59 17.90
N VAL A 34 -12.51 3.63 17.09
CA VAL A 34 -12.03 3.52 15.69
C VAL A 34 -10.88 4.47 15.49
N ILE A 35 -9.85 3.99 14.79
CA ILE A 35 -8.77 4.82 14.26
C ILE A 35 -9.25 5.36 12.92
N GLU A 36 -9.23 6.69 12.78
CA GLU A 36 -9.59 7.38 11.54
C GLU A 36 -8.34 7.80 10.79
N HIS A 37 -8.26 7.43 9.52
CA HIS A 37 -7.11 7.66 8.66
C HIS A 37 -7.55 8.21 7.30
N PRO A 38 -6.82 9.18 6.69
CA PRO A 38 -7.20 9.74 5.38
C PRO A 38 -7.30 8.72 4.26
N GLY A 39 -6.63 7.59 4.41
CA GLY A 39 -6.42 6.60 3.37
C GLY A 39 -5.00 6.68 2.81
N ALA A 40 -4.66 5.73 1.94
CA ALA A 40 -3.35 5.66 1.30
C ALA A 40 -3.45 5.20 -0.15
N ALA A 41 -2.53 5.66 -0.99
CA ALA A 41 -2.28 5.11 -2.31
C ALA A 41 -1.02 4.24 -2.26
N CYS A 42 -1.09 3.03 -2.83
CA CYS A 42 -0.01 2.06 -2.85
C CYS A 42 0.26 1.65 -4.29
N ILE A 43 1.50 1.53 -4.67
CA ILE A 43 1.90 1.35 -6.06
C ILE A 43 2.69 0.06 -6.23
N VAL A 44 2.36 -0.76 -7.24
CA VAL A 44 3.21 -1.85 -7.71
C VAL A 44 3.95 -1.40 -8.95
N PRO A 45 5.22 -0.95 -8.84
CA PRO A 45 5.96 -0.39 -9.95
C PRO A 45 6.63 -1.52 -10.74
N MET A 46 6.20 -1.74 -11.98
CA MET A 46 6.77 -2.74 -12.89
C MET A 46 7.82 -2.10 -13.79
N LEU A 47 9.10 -2.48 -13.62
CA LEU A 47 10.17 -2.09 -14.55
C LEU A 47 9.99 -2.74 -15.93
N ASP A 48 9.57 -4.00 -15.91
CA ASP A 48 9.25 -4.82 -17.08
C ASP A 48 8.20 -5.86 -16.72
N ALA A 49 7.95 -6.86 -17.56
CA ALA A 49 6.93 -7.88 -17.33
C ALA A 49 7.23 -8.82 -16.13
N ASP A 50 8.46 -8.85 -15.63
CA ASP A 50 8.91 -9.78 -14.57
C ASP A 50 9.48 -9.09 -13.33
N THR A 51 9.74 -7.78 -13.39
CA THR A 51 10.51 -7.07 -12.36
C THR A 51 9.69 -5.98 -11.68
N VAL A 52 9.57 -6.06 -10.35
CA VAL A 52 8.88 -5.09 -9.48
C VAL A 52 9.93 -4.32 -8.65
N LEU A 53 9.73 -3.01 -8.47
CA LEU A 53 10.48 -2.23 -7.49
C LEU A 53 9.81 -2.35 -6.12
N LEU A 54 10.60 -2.61 -5.09
CA LEU A 54 10.20 -2.45 -3.69
C LEU A 54 11.09 -1.41 -3.02
N VAL A 55 10.57 -0.83 -1.96
CA VAL A 55 11.29 0.07 -1.06
C VAL A 55 11.53 -0.62 0.28
N GLU A 56 12.67 -0.36 0.91
CA GLU A 56 12.92 -0.74 2.28
C GLU A 56 12.84 0.51 3.15
N GLN A 57 11.94 0.49 4.13
CA GLN A 57 11.69 1.61 5.03
C GLN A 57 11.53 1.11 6.47
N TRP A 58 12.07 1.88 7.44
CA TRP A 58 11.86 1.61 8.87
C TRP A 58 10.41 1.85 9.27
N ARG A 59 9.77 0.83 9.87
CA ARG A 59 8.39 0.93 10.34
C ARG A 59 8.32 0.85 11.87
N VAL A 60 7.89 1.94 12.49
CA VAL A 60 7.81 2.07 13.96
C VAL A 60 6.99 0.95 14.59
N GLY A 61 5.84 0.60 14.02
CA GLY A 61 4.99 -0.48 14.52
C GLY A 61 5.66 -1.86 14.47
N ALA A 62 6.47 -2.12 13.44
CA ALA A 62 7.22 -3.36 13.30
C ALA A 62 8.57 -3.34 14.04
N LYS A 63 9.07 -2.14 14.42
CA LYS A 63 10.38 -1.90 15.06
C LYS A 63 11.56 -2.44 14.25
N LYS A 64 11.46 -2.36 12.92
CA LYS A 64 12.48 -2.82 11.96
C LYS A 64 12.19 -2.32 10.56
N PRO A 65 13.19 -2.38 9.62
CA PRO A 65 12.93 -2.14 8.21
C PRO A 65 12.08 -3.28 7.61
N LEU A 66 11.20 -2.91 6.67
CA LEU A 66 10.38 -3.84 5.90
C LEU A 66 10.56 -3.55 4.40
N TRP A 67 10.54 -4.60 3.58
CA TRP A 67 10.39 -4.49 2.14
C TRP A 67 8.91 -4.33 1.81
N GLU A 68 8.58 -3.25 1.11
CA GLU A 68 7.21 -2.81 0.83
C GLU A 68 7.07 -2.31 -0.60
N ILE A 69 5.86 -2.35 -1.15
CA ILE A 69 5.54 -1.53 -2.32
C ILE A 69 5.49 -0.05 -1.90
N PRO A 70 5.93 0.90 -2.74
CA PRO A 70 5.80 2.33 -2.48
C PRO A 70 4.38 2.71 -2.09
N ALA A 71 4.23 3.58 -1.10
CA ALA A 71 2.92 3.98 -0.61
C ALA A 71 2.97 5.23 0.26
N GLY A 72 2.02 6.13 0.07
CA GLY A 72 1.85 7.30 0.93
C GLY A 72 0.41 7.61 1.31
N THR A 73 0.29 8.43 2.33
CA THR A 73 -0.99 8.90 2.85
C THR A 73 -1.58 9.96 1.93
N LEU A 74 -2.89 9.90 1.72
CA LEU A 74 -3.62 10.91 0.97
C LEU A 74 -3.63 12.25 1.70
N ASP A 75 -3.28 13.32 1.01
CA ASP A 75 -3.51 14.67 1.48
C ASP A 75 -5.01 15.01 1.53
N PRO A 76 -5.45 16.00 2.33
CA PRO A 76 -6.85 16.39 2.40
C PRO A 76 -7.44 16.74 1.03
N GLY A 77 -8.34 15.90 0.52
CA GLY A 77 -8.98 16.06 -0.78
C GLY A 77 -8.16 15.61 -1.99
N GLU A 78 -7.01 14.98 -1.76
CA GLU A 78 -6.18 14.43 -2.84
C GLU A 78 -6.85 13.22 -3.50
N ASP A 79 -6.79 13.19 -4.84
CA ASP A 79 -7.22 12.02 -5.60
C ASP A 79 -6.20 10.88 -5.41
N PRO A 80 -6.63 9.64 -5.08
CA PRO A 80 -5.73 8.50 -4.92
C PRO A 80 -4.80 8.23 -6.12
N LEU A 81 -5.22 8.53 -7.34
CA LEU A 81 -4.37 8.38 -8.52
C LEU A 81 -3.25 9.43 -8.54
N ALA A 82 -3.56 10.66 -8.14
CA ALA A 82 -2.57 11.74 -8.04
C ALA A 82 -1.54 11.43 -6.94
N CYS A 83 -2.01 10.98 -5.76
CA CYS A 83 -1.16 10.50 -4.68
C CYS A 83 -0.24 9.37 -5.15
N ALA A 84 -0.77 8.36 -5.85
CA ALA A 84 0.04 7.26 -6.37
C ALA A 84 1.15 7.72 -7.32
N ALA A 85 0.88 8.73 -8.17
CA ALA A 85 1.89 9.27 -9.07
C ALA A 85 2.98 10.02 -8.31
N ARG A 86 2.61 10.84 -7.32
CA ARG A 86 3.51 11.61 -6.47
C ARG A 86 4.43 10.68 -5.65
N GLU A 87 3.86 9.74 -4.91
CA GLU A 87 4.60 8.80 -4.05
C GLU A 87 5.55 7.90 -4.84
N LEU A 88 5.14 7.44 -6.02
CA LEU A 88 6.02 6.69 -6.89
C LEU A 88 7.29 7.47 -7.25
N GLU A 89 7.14 8.76 -7.58
CA GLU A 89 8.26 9.62 -7.95
C GLU A 89 9.13 9.96 -6.73
N GLU A 90 8.52 10.35 -5.61
CA GLU A 90 9.21 10.74 -4.37
C GLU A 90 10.04 9.59 -3.82
N GLU A 91 9.45 8.41 -3.61
CA GLU A 91 10.11 7.27 -2.98
C GLU A 91 11.08 6.53 -3.92
N THR A 92 10.78 6.46 -5.22
CA THR A 92 11.57 5.62 -6.15
C THR A 92 12.35 6.40 -7.18
N GLY A 93 12.01 7.63 -7.45
CA GLY A 93 12.55 8.42 -8.56
C GLY A 93 12.03 8.00 -9.92
N TYR A 94 10.96 7.22 -10.00
CA TYR A 94 10.36 6.82 -11.27
C TYR A 94 9.00 7.47 -11.48
N THR A 95 8.71 7.90 -12.71
CA THR A 95 7.37 8.28 -13.15
C THR A 95 6.75 7.15 -13.98
N ALA A 96 5.43 7.01 -13.94
CA ALA A 96 4.70 5.99 -14.69
C ALA A 96 4.10 6.57 -15.98
N GLY A 97 4.28 5.86 -17.11
CA GLY A 97 3.53 6.15 -18.33
C GLY A 97 2.07 5.70 -18.25
N LYS A 98 1.77 4.75 -17.37
CA LYS A 98 0.41 4.28 -17.07
C LYS A 98 0.28 3.90 -15.61
N LEU A 99 -0.76 4.40 -14.95
CA LEU A 99 -1.26 3.95 -13.65
C LEU A 99 -2.64 3.31 -13.85
N GLU A 100 -2.81 2.08 -13.35
CA GLU A 100 -4.06 1.32 -13.42
C GLU A 100 -4.51 0.97 -12.01
N HIS A 101 -5.69 1.44 -11.59
CA HIS A 101 -6.27 1.02 -10.32
C HIS A 101 -6.60 -0.47 -10.36
N LEU A 102 -6.11 -1.24 -9.41
CA LEU A 102 -6.33 -2.68 -9.33
C LEU A 102 -7.51 -3.01 -8.40
N PHE A 103 -7.43 -2.56 -7.16
CA PHE A 103 -8.44 -2.77 -6.12
C PHE A 103 -8.23 -1.83 -4.95
N THR A 104 -9.24 -1.76 -4.09
CA THR A 104 -9.18 -1.06 -2.79
C THR A 104 -9.53 -2.04 -1.68
N PHE A 105 -8.81 -1.97 -0.56
CA PHE A 105 -9.09 -2.81 0.59
C PHE A 105 -8.89 -2.07 1.91
N PHE A 106 -9.39 -2.67 2.99
CA PHE A 106 -9.20 -2.20 4.35
C PHE A 106 -8.21 -3.12 5.06
N PRO A 107 -7.06 -2.62 5.57
CA PRO A 107 -6.05 -3.46 6.21
C PRO A 107 -6.49 -4.03 7.55
N SER A 108 -7.32 -3.32 8.31
CA SER A 108 -7.81 -3.76 9.62
C SER A 108 -9.19 -3.18 9.96
N PRO A 109 -10.27 -3.52 9.21
CA PRO A 109 -11.57 -2.83 9.30
C PRO A 109 -12.30 -3.01 10.63
N GLY A 110 -11.79 -3.84 11.53
CA GLY A 110 -12.33 -3.99 12.88
C GLY A 110 -12.03 -2.82 13.82
N ILE A 111 -10.96 -2.05 13.54
CA ILE A 111 -10.47 -0.95 14.38
C ILE A 111 -9.97 0.26 13.61
N LEU A 112 -9.81 0.17 12.30
CA LEU A 112 -9.21 1.19 11.44
C LEU A 112 -10.07 1.38 10.19
N ASP A 113 -10.37 2.63 9.83
CA ASP A 113 -11.17 2.95 8.64
C ASP A 113 -10.34 3.25 7.40
N GLU A 114 -9.01 3.11 7.49
CA GLU A 114 -8.08 3.31 6.37
C GLU A 114 -8.50 2.53 5.13
N LYS A 115 -8.53 3.22 4.00
CA LYS A 115 -8.69 2.62 2.67
C LYS A 115 -7.34 2.65 1.97
N MET A 116 -6.86 1.49 1.52
CA MET A 116 -5.67 1.38 0.70
C MET A 116 -6.06 1.17 -0.77
N HIS A 117 -5.70 2.14 -1.61
CA HIS A 117 -5.94 2.12 -3.05
C HIS A 117 -4.71 1.58 -3.78
N ILE A 118 -4.82 0.42 -4.43
CA ILE A 118 -3.69 -0.24 -5.07
C ILE A 118 -3.66 0.06 -6.56
N PHE A 119 -2.52 0.55 -7.02
CA PHE A 119 -2.26 0.87 -8.42
C PHE A 119 -1.12 0.04 -9.00
N LEU A 120 -1.26 -0.37 -10.24
CA LEU A 120 -0.17 -0.92 -11.05
C LEU A 120 0.45 0.20 -11.88
N ALA A 121 1.75 0.42 -11.71
CA ALA A 121 2.50 1.38 -12.50
C ALA A 121 3.33 0.64 -13.57
N THR A 122 3.18 1.04 -14.82
CA THR A 122 3.91 0.48 -15.97
C THR A 122 4.48 1.58 -16.86
N ASN A 123 5.36 1.19 -17.78
CA ASN A 123 6.08 2.13 -18.65
C ASN A 123 6.86 3.17 -17.83
N LEU A 124 7.60 2.66 -16.84
CA LEU A 124 8.35 3.51 -15.92
C LEU A 124 9.48 4.25 -16.64
N LYS A 125 9.63 5.53 -16.29
CA LYS A 125 10.76 6.37 -16.72
C LYS A 125 11.55 6.78 -15.49
N LYS A 126 12.85 6.54 -15.52
CA LYS A 126 13.75 6.85 -14.43
C LYS A 126 14.00 8.36 -14.35
N GLY A 127 13.80 8.94 -13.19
CA GLY A 127 14.18 10.28 -12.75
C GLY A 127 15.11 10.22 -11.54
N ALA A 128 15.02 11.20 -10.65
CA ALA A 128 15.71 11.26 -9.37
C ALA A 128 14.69 11.14 -8.23
N PRO A 129 14.95 10.33 -7.19
CA PRO A 129 14.08 10.26 -6.02
C PRO A 129 14.18 11.57 -5.21
N HIS A 130 13.08 11.97 -4.60
CA HIS A 130 12.98 13.12 -3.72
C HIS A 130 12.17 12.76 -2.47
N PRO A 131 12.65 11.76 -1.66
CA PRO A 131 11.95 11.36 -0.45
C PRO A 131 11.90 12.53 0.55
N ASP A 132 10.95 12.49 1.47
CA ASP A 132 10.86 13.45 2.55
C ASP A 132 12.14 13.45 3.43
N GLU A 133 12.46 14.59 4.06
CA GLU A 133 13.73 14.78 4.80
C GLU A 133 13.94 13.76 5.93
N ASP A 134 12.86 13.22 6.49
CA ASP A 134 12.87 12.23 7.58
C ASP A 134 12.74 10.77 7.08
N GLU A 135 12.66 10.56 5.77
CA GLU A 135 12.54 9.23 5.17
C GLU A 135 13.90 8.69 4.68
N GLN A 136 14.26 7.53 5.22
CA GLN A 136 15.41 6.75 4.75
C GLN A 136 14.88 5.56 3.94
N ILE A 137 14.87 5.71 2.63
CA ILE A 137 14.31 4.72 1.70
C ILE A 137 15.44 4.10 0.86
N THR A 138 15.44 2.78 0.77
CA THR A 138 16.30 2.03 -0.17
C THR A 138 15.42 1.36 -1.22
N VAL A 139 15.68 1.65 -2.50
CA VAL A 139 14.93 1.07 -3.62
C VAL A 139 15.67 -0.14 -4.19
N LYS A 140 14.95 -1.25 -4.41
CA LYS A 140 15.51 -2.47 -5.01
C LYS A 140 14.53 -3.14 -5.96
N ALA A 141 15.07 -3.66 -7.06
CA ALA A 141 14.34 -4.47 -8.03
C ALA A 141 14.32 -5.95 -7.61
N PHE A 142 13.16 -6.58 -7.73
CA PHE A 142 12.93 -8.00 -7.48
C PHE A 142 12.21 -8.64 -8.65
N THR A 143 12.68 -9.79 -9.12
CA THR A 143 11.90 -10.59 -10.08
C THR A 143 10.71 -11.26 -9.37
N PHE A 144 9.67 -11.64 -10.12
CA PHE A 144 8.57 -12.43 -9.53
C PHE A 144 9.06 -13.76 -8.95
N ARG A 145 10.13 -14.33 -9.52
CA ARG A 145 10.79 -15.51 -8.94
C ARG A 145 11.34 -15.21 -7.56
N ASP A 146 12.09 -14.11 -7.40
CA ASP A 146 12.63 -13.69 -6.12
C ASP A 146 11.51 -13.40 -5.12
N LEU A 147 10.47 -12.67 -5.56
CA LEU A 147 9.32 -12.35 -4.72
C LEU A 147 8.61 -13.61 -4.19
N ARG A 148 8.43 -14.63 -5.03
CA ARG A 148 7.86 -15.92 -4.57
C ARG A 148 8.73 -16.58 -3.51
N ILE A 149 10.05 -16.53 -3.65
CA ILE A 149 11.01 -17.05 -2.65
C ILE A 149 10.91 -16.24 -1.35
N GLN A 150 10.91 -14.91 -1.43
CA GLN A 150 10.83 -14.03 -0.26
C GLN A 150 9.49 -14.16 0.48
N LEU A 151 8.38 -14.27 -0.23
CA LEU A 151 7.05 -14.51 0.34
C LEU A 151 6.99 -15.88 1.06
N LYS A 152 7.46 -16.95 0.40
CA LYS A 152 7.50 -18.30 0.99
C LYS A 152 8.40 -18.37 2.23
N ALA A 153 9.51 -17.65 2.24
CA ALA A 153 10.43 -17.54 3.36
C ALA A 153 9.93 -16.60 4.47
N ASN A 154 8.77 -15.96 4.30
CA ASN A 154 8.22 -14.98 5.23
C ASN A 154 9.17 -13.78 5.50
N ASN A 155 9.93 -13.36 4.48
CA ASN A 155 10.79 -12.19 4.57
C ASN A 155 10.05 -10.90 4.19
N ILE A 156 9.05 -10.96 3.29
CA ILE A 156 8.10 -9.87 3.04
C ILE A 156 6.96 -10.04 4.06
N LYS A 157 6.78 -9.02 4.92
CA LYS A 157 5.84 -9.06 6.05
C LYS A 157 4.81 -7.94 6.02
N ASP A 158 4.96 -7.00 5.11
CA ASP A 158 4.01 -5.92 4.93
C ASP A 158 2.73 -6.41 4.25
N GLY A 159 1.58 -6.13 4.88
CA GLY A 159 0.29 -6.66 4.44
C GLY A 159 -0.15 -6.15 3.08
N LYS A 160 0.04 -4.85 2.78
CA LYS A 160 -0.32 -4.27 1.49
C LYS A 160 0.50 -4.87 0.35
N THR A 161 1.79 -5.12 0.60
CA THR A 161 2.71 -5.75 -0.36
C THR A 161 2.31 -7.19 -0.64
N ILE A 162 2.04 -7.98 0.42
CA ILE A 162 1.59 -9.37 0.27
C ILE A 162 0.28 -9.44 -0.52
N ALA A 163 -0.70 -8.60 -0.17
CA ALA A 163 -2.00 -8.56 -0.85
C ALA A 163 -1.84 -8.20 -2.34
N SER A 164 -1.04 -7.18 -2.64
CA SER A 164 -0.85 -6.69 -4.01
C SER A 164 -0.10 -7.69 -4.90
N LEU A 165 1.00 -8.26 -4.39
CA LEU A 165 1.74 -9.29 -5.12
C LEU A 165 0.90 -10.57 -5.30
N GLY A 166 0.15 -10.98 -4.29
CA GLY A 166 -0.79 -12.09 -4.39
C GLY A 166 -1.86 -11.86 -5.44
N TYR A 167 -2.46 -10.67 -5.46
CA TYR A 167 -3.43 -10.29 -6.49
C TYR A 167 -2.85 -10.40 -7.90
N LEU A 168 -1.65 -9.84 -8.12
CA LEU A 168 -1.00 -9.91 -9.44
C LEU A 168 -0.70 -11.35 -9.86
N MET A 169 -0.18 -12.16 -8.95
CA MET A 169 0.15 -13.57 -9.25
C MET A 169 -1.08 -14.41 -9.62
N VAL A 170 -2.26 -14.04 -9.10
CA VAL A 170 -3.52 -14.76 -9.36
C VAL A 170 -4.24 -14.22 -10.60
N PHE A 171 -4.40 -12.89 -10.71
CA PHE A 171 -5.27 -12.28 -11.70
C PHE A 171 -4.53 -11.71 -12.93
N LYS A 172 -3.22 -11.55 -12.84
CA LYS A 172 -2.36 -11.14 -13.96
C LYS A 172 -1.17 -12.11 -14.14
N PRO A 173 -1.44 -13.42 -14.34
CA PRO A 173 -0.38 -14.44 -14.36
C PRO A 173 0.59 -14.31 -15.53
N TYR A 174 0.28 -13.48 -16.54
CA TYR A 174 1.22 -13.12 -17.63
C TYR A 174 2.36 -12.22 -17.15
N LEU A 175 2.19 -11.54 -16.03
CA LEU A 175 3.29 -10.84 -15.36
C LEU A 175 4.14 -11.89 -14.63
N GLY A 176 5.45 -11.85 -14.84
CA GLY A 176 6.38 -12.81 -14.25
C GLY A 176 6.45 -14.16 -14.98
N ASN A 177 5.71 -14.34 -16.05
CA ASN A 177 5.85 -15.47 -16.98
C ASN A 177 6.55 -15.01 -18.27
N THR A 178 7.79 -14.56 -18.17
CA THR A 178 8.65 -14.56 -19.35
C THR A 178 8.87 -16.02 -19.76
N PRO A 179 8.53 -16.44 -20.98
CA PRO A 179 8.90 -17.78 -21.44
C PRO A 179 10.43 -17.89 -21.26
N GLU A 180 10.88 -18.93 -20.53
CA GLU A 180 12.29 -19.28 -20.56
C GLU A 180 12.64 -19.42 -22.04
N ASN A 181 13.48 -18.51 -22.53
CA ASN A 181 14.01 -18.61 -23.88
C ASN A 181 14.72 -19.98 -23.94
N PRO A 182 14.27 -20.94 -24.77
CA PRO A 182 15.02 -22.17 -24.91
C PRO A 182 16.40 -21.77 -25.42
N LYS A 183 17.43 -22.01 -24.60
CA LYS A 183 18.81 -21.80 -25.02
C LYS A 183 19.03 -22.58 -26.32
N PRO A 184 19.69 -21.97 -27.29
CA PRO A 184 20.00 -22.63 -28.56
C PRO A 184 20.86 -23.87 -28.38
#